data_5a84139e08632a67cfc6096829b21b30
#
_entry.id   5a84139e08632a67cfc6096829b21b30
#
_cell.length_a   1.000
_cell.length_b   1.000
_cell.length_c   1.000
_cell.angle_alpha   90.00
_cell.angle_beta   90.00
_cell.angle_gamma   90.00
#
_symmetry.space_group_name_H-M   'P 1'
#
loop_
_entity.id
_entity.type
_entity.pdbx_description
1 polymer ?
#
loop_
_entity_poly.entity_id
_entity_poly.type
_entity_poly.pdbx_seq_one_letter_code
_entity_poly.pdbx_strand_id
1 'polypeptide(L)'
;MVFMTIENVRQEIENIDRELVELIAKRVEFADDILKYKHQANLPINDDRQNDVVIGRAVSIATEKGLDSTMVKQIFNLLIQMNIERQHELSGEGNLP
;
A
#
# COMPACT_ATOMS: atom_id res chain seq x y z
N MET A 1 -8.61 17.04 33.11
CA MET A 1 -7.43 16.78 32.26
C MET A 1 -6.94 15.36 32.44
N VAL A 2 -6.82 14.62 31.38
CA VAL A 2 -6.34 13.24 31.41
C VAL A 2 -4.84 13.24 31.08
N PHE A 3 -4.04 12.68 31.98
CA PHE A 3 -2.61 12.55 31.75
C PHE A 3 -2.35 11.27 30.96
N MET A 4 -1.66 11.42 29.82
CA MET A 4 -1.22 10.30 29.03
C MET A 4 -0.03 9.62 29.68
N THR A 5 -0.13 8.34 29.94
CA THR A 5 0.99 7.52 30.39
C THR A 5 1.64 6.88 29.16
N ILE A 6 2.84 6.32 29.32
CA ILE A 6 3.46 5.56 28.24
C ILE A 6 2.59 4.38 27.79
N GLU A 7 1.87 3.78 28.70
CA GLU A 7 0.94 2.67 28.39
C GLU A 7 -0.21 3.15 27.51
N ASN A 8 -0.76 4.33 27.79
CA ASN A 8 -1.79 4.93 26.96
C ASN A 8 -1.29 5.22 25.55
N VAL A 9 -0.09 5.78 25.43
CA VAL A 9 0.53 6.08 24.14
C VAL A 9 0.76 4.79 23.33
N ARG A 10 1.28 3.76 23.98
CA ARG A 10 1.49 2.46 23.34
C ARG A 10 0.18 1.85 22.86
N GLN A 11 -0.90 1.99 23.65
CA GLN A 11 -2.21 1.50 23.26
C GLN A 11 -2.72 2.23 22.01
N GLU A 12 -2.54 3.54 21.94
CA GLU A 12 -2.92 4.33 20.77
C GLU A 12 -2.12 3.89 19.53
N ILE A 13 -0.83 3.66 19.69
CA ILE A 13 0.02 3.18 18.59
C ILE A 13 -0.44 1.79 18.13
N GLU A 14 -0.76 0.90 19.05
CA GLU A 14 -1.29 -0.43 18.73
C GLU A 14 -2.56 -0.35 17.89
N ASN A 15 -3.48 0.56 18.26
CA ASN A 15 -4.70 0.80 17.52
C ASN A 15 -4.41 1.30 16.10
N ILE A 16 -3.45 2.23 15.96
CA ILE A 16 -3.02 2.74 14.66
C ILE A 16 -2.41 1.62 13.82
N ASP A 17 -1.56 0.79 14.41
CA ASP A 17 -0.91 -0.32 13.71
C ASP A 17 -1.95 -1.30 13.16
N ARG A 18 -2.99 -1.59 13.95
CA ARG A 18 -4.10 -2.44 13.51
C ARG A 18 -4.81 -1.83 12.31
N GLU A 19 -5.11 -0.53 12.37
CA GLU A 19 -5.73 0.18 11.26
C GLU A 19 -4.85 0.17 10.02
N LEU A 20 -3.54 0.34 10.18
CA LEU A 20 -2.59 0.27 9.06
C LEU A 20 -2.64 -1.09 8.37
N VAL A 21 -2.60 -2.18 9.14
CA VAL A 21 -2.66 -3.53 8.56
C VAL A 21 -4.00 -3.78 7.88
N GLU A 22 -5.09 -3.32 8.47
CA GLU A 22 -6.44 -3.42 7.88
C GLU A 22 -6.52 -2.67 6.56
N LEU A 23 -5.92 -1.47 6.46
CA LEU A 23 -5.88 -0.68 5.23
C LEU A 23 -4.99 -1.36 4.17
N ILE A 24 -3.88 -1.94 4.57
CA ILE A 24 -3.01 -2.72 3.66
C ILE A 24 -3.80 -3.90 3.09
N ALA A 25 -4.51 -4.64 3.94
CA ALA A 25 -5.33 -5.77 3.52
C ALA A 25 -6.40 -5.34 2.51
N LYS A 26 -7.07 -4.22 2.79
CA LYS A 26 -8.09 -3.65 1.90
C LYS A 26 -7.48 -3.27 0.54
N ARG A 27 -6.29 -2.66 0.56
CA ARG A 27 -5.58 -2.28 -0.66
C ARG A 27 -5.23 -3.52 -1.50
N VAL A 28 -4.81 -4.60 -0.87
CA VAL A 28 -4.49 -5.86 -1.56
C VAL A 28 -5.75 -6.53 -2.13
N GLU A 29 -6.89 -6.40 -1.45
CA GLU A 29 -8.17 -6.92 -1.96
C GLU A 29 -8.54 -6.34 -3.33
N PHE A 30 -8.17 -5.08 -3.59
CA PHE A 30 -8.41 -4.45 -4.88
C PHE A 30 -7.57 -5.02 -6.02
N ALA A 31 -6.59 -5.89 -5.74
CA ALA A 31 -5.76 -6.49 -6.78
C ALA A 31 -6.60 -7.28 -7.80
N ASP A 32 -7.67 -7.95 -7.35
CA ASP A 32 -8.55 -8.69 -8.25
C ASP A 32 -9.28 -7.77 -9.23
N ASP A 33 -9.85 -6.68 -8.71
CA ASP A 33 -10.57 -5.70 -9.55
C ASP A 33 -9.62 -5.01 -10.53
N ILE A 34 -8.44 -4.60 -10.06
CA ILE A 34 -7.43 -3.95 -10.90
C ILE A 34 -6.99 -4.91 -12.01
N LEU A 35 -6.79 -6.18 -11.69
CA LEU A 35 -6.38 -7.18 -12.68
C LEU A 35 -7.43 -7.33 -13.78
N LYS A 36 -8.71 -7.39 -13.42
CA LYS A 36 -9.81 -7.45 -14.39
C LYS A 36 -9.80 -6.27 -15.35
N TYR A 37 -9.66 -5.06 -14.82
CA TYR A 37 -9.66 -3.85 -15.65
C TYR A 37 -8.40 -3.75 -16.51
N LYS A 38 -7.25 -4.18 -16.00
CA LYS A 38 -6.01 -4.25 -16.80
C LYS A 38 -6.16 -5.21 -17.97
N HIS A 39 -6.78 -6.36 -17.76
CA HIS A 39 -7.07 -7.33 -18.83
C HIS A 39 -7.95 -6.71 -19.91
N GLN A 40 -9.01 -6.03 -19.51
CA GLN A 40 -9.94 -5.36 -20.43
C GLN A 40 -9.26 -4.27 -21.25
N ALA A 41 -8.31 -3.56 -20.65
CA ALA A 41 -7.60 -2.45 -21.27
C ALA A 41 -6.26 -2.84 -21.92
N ASN A 42 -5.91 -4.13 -21.91
CA ASN A 42 -4.60 -4.63 -22.40
C ASN A 42 -3.42 -3.97 -21.71
N LEU A 43 -3.54 -3.71 -20.41
CA LEU A 43 -2.46 -3.13 -19.62
C LEU A 43 -1.65 -4.24 -18.92
N PRO A 44 -0.34 -4.05 -18.76
CA PRO A 44 0.48 -5.01 -18.03
C PRO A 44 0.20 -4.97 -16.53
N ILE A 45 0.44 -6.07 -15.83
CA ILE A 45 0.31 -6.13 -14.36
C ILE A 45 1.22 -5.08 -13.72
N ASN A 46 2.48 -5.02 -14.14
CA ASN A 46 3.40 -3.97 -13.68
C ASN A 46 3.29 -2.76 -14.59
N ASP A 47 2.50 -1.78 -14.15
CA ASP A 47 2.30 -0.52 -14.87
C ASP A 47 3.17 0.56 -14.22
N ASP A 48 4.37 0.77 -14.78
CA ASP A 48 5.35 1.71 -14.24
C ASP A 48 4.84 3.15 -14.19
N ARG A 49 4.07 3.58 -15.17
CA ARG A 49 3.50 4.95 -15.19
C ARG A 49 2.57 5.15 -14.02
N GLN A 50 1.69 4.19 -13.74
CA GLN A 50 0.77 4.28 -12.61
C GLN A 50 1.52 4.18 -11.29
N ASN A 51 2.55 3.35 -11.21
CA ASN A 51 3.39 3.24 -10.02
C ASN A 51 4.03 4.59 -9.68
N ASP A 52 4.53 5.32 -10.69
CA ASP A 52 5.10 6.65 -10.51
C ASP A 52 4.07 7.65 -9.99
N VAL A 53 2.82 7.57 -10.47
CA VAL A 53 1.72 8.41 -9.99
C VAL A 53 1.45 8.14 -8.51
N VAL A 54 1.41 6.88 -8.11
CA VAL A 54 1.17 6.49 -6.72
C VAL A 54 2.29 7.00 -5.81
N ILE A 55 3.54 6.80 -6.22
CA ILE A 55 4.71 7.26 -5.46
C ILE A 55 4.71 8.80 -5.35
N GLY A 56 4.49 9.50 -6.44
CA GLY A 56 4.45 10.97 -6.44
C GLY A 56 3.39 11.53 -5.49
N ARG A 57 2.21 10.92 -5.49
CA ARG A 57 1.13 11.29 -4.58
C ARG A 57 1.50 11.04 -3.12
N ALA A 58 2.07 9.88 -2.82
CA ALA A 58 2.49 9.52 -1.47
C ALA A 58 3.58 10.47 -0.94
N VAL A 59 4.58 10.78 -1.76
CA VAL A 59 5.66 11.72 -1.42
C VAL A 59 5.08 13.11 -1.15
N SER A 60 4.15 13.56 -1.97
CA SER A 60 3.49 14.85 -1.79
C SER A 60 2.75 14.95 -0.45
N ILE A 61 1.99 13.91 -0.10
CA ILE A 61 1.28 13.85 1.19
C ILE A 61 2.27 13.79 2.35
N ALA A 62 3.32 12.99 2.23
CA ALA A 62 4.37 12.89 3.25
C ALA A 62 4.99 14.25 3.55
N THR A 63 5.34 15.00 2.51
CA THR A 63 5.91 16.34 2.63
C THR A 63 4.93 17.27 3.35
N GLU A 64 3.66 17.24 2.97
CA GLU A 64 2.59 18.02 3.59
C GLU A 64 2.46 17.72 5.08
N LYS A 65 2.63 16.45 5.48
CA LYS A 65 2.52 16.00 6.87
C LYS A 65 3.82 16.09 7.66
N GLY A 66 4.90 16.57 7.07
CA GLY A 66 6.20 16.67 7.73
C GLY A 66 6.88 15.33 7.95
N LEU A 67 6.54 14.32 7.16
CA LEU A 67 7.18 13.00 7.24
C LEU A 67 8.37 12.91 6.30
N ASP A 68 9.29 11.99 6.61
CA ASP A 68 10.41 11.66 5.73
C ASP A 68 9.86 11.05 4.43
N SER A 69 9.92 11.82 3.34
CA SER A 69 9.37 11.41 2.06
C SER A 69 10.10 10.22 1.45
N THR A 70 11.40 10.06 1.72
CA THR A 70 12.19 8.92 1.25
C THR A 70 11.70 7.62 1.90
N MET A 71 11.46 7.65 3.20
CA MET A 71 10.94 6.48 3.92
C MET A 71 9.51 6.13 3.50
N VAL A 72 8.66 7.14 3.34
CA VAL A 72 7.29 6.93 2.85
C VAL A 72 7.31 6.34 1.44
N LYS A 73 8.23 6.79 0.58
CA LYS A 73 8.42 6.21 -0.75
C LYS A 73 8.76 4.72 -0.66
N GLN A 74 9.64 4.33 0.26
CA GLN A 74 9.98 2.92 0.46
C GLN A 74 8.77 2.09 0.88
N ILE A 75 7.96 2.62 1.80
CA ILE A 75 6.73 1.95 2.23
C ILE A 75 5.80 1.73 1.04
N PHE A 76 5.59 2.76 0.22
CA PHE A 76 4.68 2.66 -0.93
C PHE A 76 5.22 1.77 -2.04
N ASN A 77 6.54 1.69 -2.22
CA ASN A 77 7.13 0.71 -3.12
C ASN A 77 6.81 -0.72 -2.68
N LEU A 78 6.83 -0.99 -1.37
CA LEU A 78 6.42 -2.29 -0.83
C LEU A 78 4.93 -2.56 -1.04
N LEU A 79 4.07 -1.55 -0.83
CA LEU A 79 2.63 -1.69 -1.05
C LEU A 79 2.32 -1.97 -2.51
N ILE A 80 3.01 -1.30 -3.43
CA ILE A 80 2.88 -1.55 -4.87
C ILE A 80 3.29 -2.99 -5.18
N GLN A 81 4.42 -3.42 -4.63
CA GLN A 81 4.93 -4.79 -4.83
C GLN A 81 3.95 -5.84 -4.33
N MET A 82 3.37 -5.64 -3.15
CA MET A 82 2.35 -6.55 -2.60
C MET A 82 1.16 -6.71 -3.54
N ASN A 83 0.70 -5.61 -4.12
CA ASN A 83 -0.42 -5.63 -5.05
C ASN A 83 -0.06 -6.34 -6.36
N ILE A 84 1.13 -6.06 -6.90
CA ILE A 84 1.63 -6.71 -8.12
C ILE A 84 1.76 -8.21 -7.92
N GLU A 85 2.36 -8.64 -6.82
CA GLU A 85 2.51 -10.05 -6.49
C GLU A 85 1.14 -10.74 -6.38
N ARG A 86 0.16 -10.08 -5.76
CA ARG A 86 -1.18 -10.64 -5.65
C ARG A 86 -1.84 -10.75 -7.02
N GLN A 87 -1.64 -9.79 -7.92
CA GLN A 87 -2.14 -9.88 -9.29
C GLN A 87 -1.52 -11.06 -10.04
N HIS A 88 -0.22 -11.29 -9.87
CA HIS A 88 0.44 -12.46 -10.47
C HIS A 88 -0.11 -13.77 -9.91
N GLU A 89 -0.33 -13.87 -8.62
CA GLU A 89 -0.96 -15.04 -8.01
C GLU A 89 -2.36 -15.31 -8.60
N LEU A 90 -3.17 -14.25 -8.70
CA LEU A 90 -4.54 -14.36 -9.22
C LEU A 90 -4.55 -14.73 -10.71
N SER A 91 -3.55 -14.30 -11.47
CA SER A 91 -3.42 -14.67 -12.89
C SER A 91 -2.82 -16.05 -13.10
N GLY A 92 -2.36 -16.71 -12.04
CA GLY A 92 -1.70 -18.00 -12.10
C GLY A 92 -0.21 -17.96 -12.36
N GLU A 93 0.35 -16.78 -12.63
CA GLU A 93 1.78 -16.63 -12.95
C GLU A 93 2.66 -16.92 -11.72
N GLY A 94 2.22 -16.53 -10.54
CA GLY A 94 2.95 -16.74 -9.30
C GLY A 94 2.99 -18.20 -8.84
N ASN A 95 2.16 -19.07 -9.42
CA ASN A 95 2.02 -20.48 -9.05
C ASN A 95 2.65 -21.43 -10.07
N LEU A 96 3.39 -20.92 -11.03
CA LEU A 96 4.07 -21.74 -12.02
C LEU A 96 5.22 -22.50 -11.38
N PRO A 97 5.35 -23.78 -11.67
CA PRO A 97 6.45 -24.58 -11.15
C PRO A 97 7.82 -24.14 -11.68
#